data_dcc2696d18ffb2d5a7f230930530f212
#
_entry.id   dcc2696d18ffb2d5a7f230930530f212
#
_cell.length_a   1.000
_cell.length_b   1.000
_cell.length_c   1.000
_cell.angle_alpha   90.00
_cell.angle_beta   90.00
_cell.angle_gamma   90.00
#
_symmetry.space_group_name_H-M   'P 1'
#
loop_
_entity.id
_entity.type
_entity.pdbx_description
1 polymer ?
#
loop_
_entity_poly.entity_id
_entity_poly.type
_entity_poly.pdbx_seq_one_letter_code
_entity_poly.pdbx_strand_id
1 'polypeptide(L)'
;VGAATRARVLKAAEQLGYSPNALARGLITGRSRIIGLVVSQLENLFYPAVVDQLCRELQERGYRVLMFMGDREDADELVAHMLQYRVDGIIFGAATLSSALAQRCTSAGIPVVLFNRVMARSRLGSRVCSVRGDNARGARSLAEHLLQGGHCRIAFIAGREDSSTNLERERGFIHGLSHHGQRLFARAVGNYDPSQAACAARALFSGRSPLPDAVFAASDQMALAVMDTLRFELGLRVPEDVSVVGFDDVPQASWLSYQLTSWQQPVAPMVHATVDLIESQLHEGLLKPRNLIVKGRLCVRSSSMPRARISAVSNRRRTGAAYE
;
A
#
# COMPACT_ATOMS: atom_id res chain seq x y z
N VAL A 1 -2.13 30.34 37.59
CA VAL A 1 -3.48 30.96 37.53
C VAL A 1 -4.44 30.01 38.25
N GLY A 2 -5.17 30.50 39.29
CA GLY A 2 -6.13 29.68 40.03
C GLY A 2 -7.29 29.17 39.19
N ALA A 3 -7.88 28.02 39.58
CA ALA A 3 -8.96 27.38 38.83
C ALA A 3 -10.17 28.30 38.55
N ALA A 4 -10.55 29.15 39.53
CA ALA A 4 -11.63 30.10 39.43
C ALA A 4 -11.36 31.20 38.37
N THR A 5 -10.12 31.69 38.30
CA THR A 5 -9.71 32.71 37.30
C THR A 5 -9.70 32.11 35.88
N ARG A 6 -9.23 30.86 35.76
CA ARG A 6 -9.25 30.11 34.49
C ARG A 6 -10.67 29.91 33.98
N ALA A 7 -11.60 29.49 34.83
CA ALA A 7 -13.00 29.29 34.46
C ALA A 7 -13.66 30.61 34.00
N ARG A 8 -13.39 31.73 34.69
CA ARG A 8 -13.91 33.05 34.34
C ARG A 8 -13.39 33.52 32.98
N VAL A 9 -12.08 33.32 32.69
CA VAL A 9 -11.48 33.67 31.40
C VAL A 9 -12.06 32.84 30.27
N LEU A 10 -12.22 31.52 30.47
CA LEU A 10 -12.82 30.63 29.46
C LEU A 10 -14.26 31.02 29.14
N LYS A 11 -15.07 31.35 30.18
CA LYS A 11 -16.46 31.81 30.00
C LYS A 11 -16.54 33.14 29.23
N ALA A 12 -15.65 34.09 29.54
CA ALA A 12 -15.59 35.37 28.83
C ALA A 12 -15.15 35.18 27.36
N ALA A 13 -14.17 34.28 27.09
CA ALA A 13 -13.74 33.96 25.75
C ALA A 13 -14.88 33.33 24.92
N GLU A 14 -15.66 32.41 25.51
CA GLU A 14 -16.83 31.81 24.88
C GLU A 14 -17.91 32.84 24.56
N GLN A 15 -18.22 33.75 25.49
CA GLN A 15 -19.20 34.85 25.30
C GLN A 15 -18.80 35.83 24.19
N LEU A 16 -17.50 36.05 24.01
CA LEU A 16 -16.94 36.94 22.98
C LEU A 16 -16.68 36.23 21.64
N GLY A 17 -17.00 34.94 21.53
CA GLY A 17 -16.67 34.14 20.35
C GLY A 17 -15.17 34.01 20.09
N TYR A 18 -14.35 34.25 21.10
CA TYR A 18 -12.90 34.15 20.97
C TYR A 18 -12.45 32.68 20.95
N SER A 19 -11.92 32.23 19.82
CA SER A 19 -11.23 30.94 19.71
C SER A 19 -9.72 31.20 19.65
N PRO A 20 -8.93 30.57 20.58
CA PRO A 20 -7.48 30.73 20.55
C PRO A 20 -6.90 30.23 19.24
N ASN A 21 -6.14 31.08 18.56
CA ASN A 21 -5.46 30.69 17.33
C ASN A 21 -4.43 29.59 17.61
N ALA A 22 -4.65 28.40 17.03
CA ALA A 22 -3.78 27.23 17.23
C ALA A 22 -2.35 27.48 16.71
N LEU A 23 -2.20 28.22 15.60
CA LEU A 23 -0.90 28.60 15.04
C LEU A 23 -0.14 29.55 15.97
N ALA A 24 -0.83 30.56 16.53
CA ALA A 24 -0.23 31.49 17.50
C ALA A 24 0.22 30.75 18.77
N ARG A 25 -0.55 29.77 19.22
CA ARG A 25 -0.14 28.90 20.35
C ARG A 25 1.11 28.09 20.02
N GLY A 26 1.21 27.58 18.80
CA GLY A 26 2.39 26.85 18.32
C GLY A 26 3.67 27.68 18.38
N LEU A 27 3.59 28.99 18.13
CA LEU A 27 4.73 29.91 18.25
C LEU A 27 5.23 30.02 19.70
N ILE A 28 4.32 29.99 20.68
CA ILE A 28 4.66 30.10 22.11
C ILE A 28 5.22 28.77 22.64
N THR A 29 4.63 27.64 22.22
CA THR A 29 4.99 26.31 22.73
C THR A 29 6.13 25.65 21.97
N GLY A 30 6.53 26.18 20.82
CA GLY A 30 7.49 25.58 19.89
C GLY A 30 6.95 24.32 19.17
N ARG A 31 5.64 24.01 19.32
CA ARG A 31 4.99 22.84 18.70
C ARG A 31 3.68 23.27 18.01
N SER A 32 3.57 22.96 16.73
CA SER A 32 2.38 23.30 15.93
C SER A 32 1.23 22.29 16.12
N ARG A 33 1.54 21.08 16.54
CA ARG A 33 0.65 19.90 16.51
C ARG A 33 0.11 19.60 15.10
N ILE A 34 0.91 19.91 14.09
CA ILE A 34 0.60 19.61 12.68
C ILE A 34 1.56 18.52 12.20
N ILE A 35 0.99 17.46 11.64
CA ILE A 35 1.76 16.42 10.93
C ILE A 35 1.52 16.61 9.44
N GLY A 36 2.62 16.72 8.69
CA GLY A 36 2.58 16.72 7.23
C GLY A 36 2.37 15.30 6.70
N LEU A 37 1.42 15.11 5.81
CA LEU A 37 1.17 13.88 5.11
C LEU A 37 1.40 14.07 3.62
N VAL A 38 2.45 13.47 3.08
CA VAL A 38 2.74 13.48 1.64
C VAL A 38 2.21 12.19 1.04
N VAL A 39 1.29 12.30 0.08
CA VAL A 39 0.72 11.15 -0.62
C VAL A 39 0.84 11.36 -2.12
N SER A 40 1.44 10.39 -2.80
CA SER A 40 1.35 10.24 -4.26
C SER A 40 0.43 9.06 -4.57
N GLN A 41 -0.32 9.09 -5.64
CA GLN A 41 -1.16 7.95 -6.08
C GLN A 41 -2.40 7.67 -5.19
N LEU A 42 -3.20 8.68 -4.85
CA LEU A 42 -4.52 8.46 -4.24
C LEU A 42 -5.48 7.64 -5.12
N GLU A 43 -5.20 7.56 -6.41
CA GLU A 43 -5.92 6.71 -7.37
C GLU A 43 -5.74 5.21 -7.06
N ASN A 44 -4.65 4.83 -6.39
CA ASN A 44 -4.47 3.45 -5.95
C ASN A 44 -5.40 3.15 -4.78
N LEU A 45 -6.30 2.17 -4.97
CA LEU A 45 -7.39 1.80 -4.06
C LEU A 45 -6.94 1.48 -2.62
N PHE A 46 -5.67 1.20 -2.41
CA PHE A 46 -5.10 0.96 -1.08
C PHE A 46 -4.98 2.25 -0.25
N TYR A 47 -4.57 3.37 -0.86
CA TYR A 47 -4.22 4.57 -0.11
C TYR A 47 -5.40 5.37 0.48
N PRO A 48 -6.59 5.45 -0.13
CA PRO A 48 -7.72 6.14 0.49
C PRO A 48 -8.06 5.63 1.90
N ALA A 49 -8.06 4.32 2.11
CA ALA A 49 -8.30 3.72 3.43
C ALA A 49 -7.15 4.01 4.41
N VAL A 50 -5.91 4.04 3.93
CA VAL A 50 -4.73 4.40 4.74
C VAL A 50 -4.81 5.85 5.18
N VAL A 51 -5.13 6.78 4.27
CA VAL A 51 -5.25 8.22 4.57
C VAL A 51 -6.35 8.47 5.59
N ASP A 52 -7.54 7.87 5.40
CA ASP A 52 -8.64 8.00 6.35
C ASP A 52 -8.22 7.55 7.77
N GLN A 53 -7.61 6.36 7.88
CA GLN A 53 -7.18 5.83 9.17
C GLN A 53 -6.03 6.65 9.80
N LEU A 54 -5.04 7.11 9.01
CA LEU A 54 -3.98 7.99 9.50
C LEU A 54 -4.53 9.31 10.03
N CYS A 55 -5.47 9.92 9.29
CA CYS A 55 -6.09 11.17 9.72
C CYS A 55 -6.86 11.00 11.02
N ARG A 56 -7.66 9.93 11.18
CA ARG A 56 -8.40 9.63 12.41
C ARG A 56 -7.47 9.39 13.58
N GLU A 57 -6.49 8.50 13.44
CA GLU A 57 -5.55 8.16 14.51
C GLU A 57 -4.75 9.40 14.96
N LEU A 58 -4.29 10.23 14.04
CA LEU A 58 -3.59 11.48 14.36
C LEU A 58 -4.50 12.49 15.06
N GLN A 59 -5.75 12.63 14.62
CA GLN A 59 -6.73 13.52 15.24
C GLN A 59 -7.09 13.09 16.66
N GLU A 60 -7.28 11.80 16.91
CA GLU A 60 -7.54 11.23 18.23
C GLU A 60 -6.38 11.53 19.20
N ARG A 61 -5.14 11.58 18.69
CA ARG A 61 -3.95 11.97 19.48
C ARG A 61 -3.72 13.48 19.54
N GLY A 62 -4.65 14.27 19.01
CA GLY A 62 -4.64 15.75 19.09
C GLY A 62 -3.76 16.43 18.08
N TYR A 63 -3.36 15.74 16.98
CA TYR A 63 -2.66 16.33 15.85
C TYR A 63 -3.65 16.79 14.76
N ARG A 64 -3.24 17.74 13.96
CA ARG A 64 -3.88 18.13 12.71
C ARG A 64 -3.05 17.61 11.55
N VAL A 65 -3.71 17.24 10.47
CA VAL A 65 -3.04 16.73 9.27
C VAL A 65 -3.02 17.83 8.21
N LEU A 66 -1.85 18.13 7.71
CA LEU A 66 -1.65 18.96 6.52
C LEU A 66 -1.23 18.04 5.38
N MET A 67 -2.16 17.80 4.45
CA MET A 67 -1.92 16.87 3.35
C MET A 67 -1.39 17.61 2.12
N PHE A 68 -0.35 17.03 1.53
CA PHE A 68 0.21 17.44 0.26
C PHE A 68 0.13 16.28 -0.72
N MET A 69 -0.37 16.60 -1.90
CA MET A 69 -0.43 15.66 -3.01
C MET A 69 0.60 16.09 -4.05
N GLY A 70 1.41 15.17 -4.51
CA GLY A 70 2.38 15.48 -5.54
C GLY A 70 3.11 14.23 -6.00
N ASP A 71 3.53 14.26 -7.25
CA ASP A 71 4.35 13.23 -7.83
C ASP A 71 5.81 13.34 -7.38
N ARG A 72 6.61 12.39 -7.81
CA ARG A 72 7.99 12.16 -7.35
C ARG A 72 8.92 13.36 -7.60
N GLU A 73 8.66 14.11 -8.66
CA GLU A 73 9.50 15.24 -9.10
C GLU A 73 9.32 16.46 -8.21
N ASP A 74 8.17 16.59 -7.54
CA ASP A 74 7.82 17.73 -6.70
C ASP A 74 8.08 17.51 -5.20
N ALA A 75 8.49 16.31 -4.79
CA ALA A 75 8.61 15.96 -3.36
C ALA A 75 9.55 16.90 -2.58
N ASP A 76 10.60 17.43 -3.20
CA ASP A 76 11.56 18.35 -2.58
C ASP A 76 10.93 19.75 -2.39
N GLU A 77 10.13 20.24 -3.35
CA GLU A 77 9.36 21.48 -3.23
C GLU A 77 8.23 21.37 -2.20
N LEU A 78 7.51 20.26 -2.21
CA LEU A 78 6.43 20.00 -1.27
C LEU A 78 6.91 20.03 0.18
N VAL A 79 8.08 19.44 0.46
CA VAL A 79 8.65 19.50 1.81
C VAL A 79 9.14 20.89 2.15
N ALA A 80 9.74 21.63 1.21
CA ALA A 80 10.11 23.02 1.45
C ALA A 80 8.87 23.87 1.86
N HIS A 81 7.73 23.64 1.21
CA HIS A 81 6.45 24.26 1.60
C HIS A 81 5.98 23.78 2.98
N MET A 82 6.04 22.47 3.28
CA MET A 82 5.69 21.95 4.62
C MET A 82 6.49 22.59 5.75
N LEU A 83 7.78 22.81 5.52
CA LEU A 83 8.65 23.44 6.49
C LEU A 83 8.20 24.89 6.83
N GLN A 84 7.59 25.60 5.88
CA GLN A 84 7.02 26.93 6.13
C GLN A 84 5.83 26.90 7.08
N TYR A 85 5.05 25.80 7.10
CA TYR A 85 3.94 25.60 8.04
C TYR A 85 4.38 25.06 9.40
N ARG A 86 5.69 24.92 9.64
CA ARG A 86 6.26 24.41 10.90
C ARG A 86 5.64 23.09 11.35
N VAL A 87 5.50 22.14 10.44
CA VAL A 87 5.02 20.81 10.80
C VAL A 87 5.94 20.17 11.84
N ASP A 88 5.37 19.46 12.83
CA ASP A 88 6.14 18.78 13.87
C ASP A 88 6.77 17.49 13.36
N GLY A 89 6.16 16.83 12.37
CA GLY A 89 6.66 15.60 11.76
C GLY A 89 6.07 15.38 10.37
N ILE A 90 6.64 14.47 9.59
CA ILE A 90 6.21 14.17 8.23
C ILE A 90 6.04 12.66 8.02
N ILE A 91 4.90 12.27 7.45
CA ILE A 91 4.62 10.90 7.01
C ILE A 91 4.59 10.89 5.49
N PHE A 92 5.36 10.01 4.85
CA PHE A 92 5.34 9.79 3.42
C PHE A 92 4.59 8.50 3.09
N GLY A 93 3.43 8.64 2.45
CA GLY A 93 2.63 7.52 1.93
C GLY A 93 2.78 7.42 0.42
N ALA A 94 3.21 6.28 -0.12
CA ALA A 94 3.43 6.01 -1.55
C ALA A 94 4.55 6.85 -2.22
N ALA A 95 4.95 7.97 -1.66
CA ALA A 95 5.99 8.83 -2.21
C ALA A 95 7.40 8.26 -1.96
N THR A 96 8.31 8.57 -2.86
CA THR A 96 9.73 8.25 -2.68
C THR A 96 10.44 9.47 -2.09
N LEU A 97 11.12 9.26 -1.00
CA LEU A 97 11.93 10.30 -0.35
C LEU A 97 13.36 10.26 -0.89
N SER A 98 13.87 11.40 -1.37
CA SER A 98 15.26 11.52 -1.75
C SER A 98 16.17 11.56 -0.51
N SER A 99 17.43 11.11 -0.67
CA SER A 99 18.40 11.17 0.44
C SER A 99 18.69 12.61 0.88
N ALA A 100 18.70 13.56 -0.05
CA ALA A 100 18.91 14.98 0.23
C ALA A 100 17.76 15.54 1.09
N LEU A 101 16.53 15.20 0.74
CA LEU A 101 15.35 15.63 1.48
C LEU A 101 15.29 15.01 2.88
N ALA A 102 15.57 13.70 3.00
CA ALA A 102 15.67 13.03 4.28
C ALA A 102 16.70 13.72 5.20
N GLN A 103 17.84 14.13 4.64
CA GLN A 103 18.87 14.85 5.39
C GLN A 103 18.41 16.25 5.80
N ARG A 104 17.71 16.98 4.93
CA ARG A 104 17.13 18.31 5.27
C ARG A 104 16.17 18.22 6.44
N CYS A 105 15.23 17.27 6.40
CA CYS A 105 14.29 17.04 7.50
C CYS A 105 15.03 16.68 8.80
N THR A 106 16.01 15.78 8.72
CA THR A 106 16.81 15.37 9.88
C THR A 106 17.61 16.55 10.47
N SER A 107 18.19 17.40 9.63
CA SER A 107 18.94 18.59 10.07
C SER A 107 18.03 19.65 10.68
N ALA A 108 16.78 19.74 10.22
CA ALA A 108 15.75 20.59 10.80
C ALA A 108 15.14 20.02 12.09
N GLY A 109 15.56 18.83 12.54
CA GLY A 109 14.98 18.17 13.71
C GLY A 109 13.58 17.61 13.50
N ILE A 110 13.12 17.46 12.26
CA ILE A 110 11.78 17.02 11.93
C ILE A 110 11.79 15.50 11.69
N PRO A 111 11.06 14.71 12.49
CA PRO A 111 10.93 13.27 12.31
C PRO A 111 10.20 12.93 11.02
N VAL A 112 10.69 11.88 10.37
CA VAL A 112 10.13 11.36 9.13
C VAL A 112 9.85 9.88 9.25
N VAL A 113 8.63 9.47 8.89
CA VAL A 113 8.24 8.06 8.80
C VAL A 113 7.74 7.76 7.38
N LEU A 114 8.30 6.73 6.76
CA LEU A 114 7.83 6.21 5.48
C LEU A 114 6.76 5.16 5.74
N PHE A 115 5.60 5.34 5.16
CA PHE A 115 4.51 4.36 5.19
C PHE A 115 4.51 3.52 3.90
N ASN A 116 4.57 2.21 4.05
CA ASN A 116 4.57 1.23 2.96
C ASN A 116 5.71 1.45 1.94
N ARG A 117 6.83 2.02 2.37
CA ARG A 117 8.06 2.22 1.59
C ARG A 117 9.27 2.09 2.50
N VAL A 118 10.42 1.80 1.89
CA VAL A 118 11.71 1.90 2.54
C VAL A 118 12.65 2.72 1.66
N MET A 119 13.54 3.45 2.26
CA MET A 119 14.66 4.05 1.52
C MET A 119 15.59 2.96 1.02
N ALA A 120 16.06 3.09 -0.23
CA ALA A 120 17.23 2.36 -0.66
C ALA A 120 18.36 2.64 0.37
N ARG A 121 19.13 1.61 0.74
CA ARG A 121 20.22 1.74 1.71
C ARG A 121 21.17 2.85 1.28
N SER A 122 20.86 4.06 1.65
CA SER A 122 21.72 5.22 1.50
C SER A 122 22.85 5.10 2.52
N ARG A 123 24.08 5.30 2.07
CA ARG A 123 25.30 5.23 2.88
C ARG A 123 25.40 6.33 3.95
N LEU A 124 24.45 7.20 4.07
CA LEU A 124 24.42 8.32 5.02
C LEU A 124 23.29 8.10 6.01
N GLY A 125 23.62 8.05 7.28
CA GLY A 125 22.78 7.81 8.43
C GLY A 125 21.52 8.68 8.54
N SER A 126 20.58 8.49 7.61
CA SER A 126 19.28 9.12 7.70
C SER A 126 18.52 8.55 8.89
N ARG A 127 18.01 9.43 9.76
CA ARG A 127 17.17 9.08 10.92
C ARG A 127 15.71 8.83 10.51
N VAL A 128 15.48 8.34 9.29
CA VAL A 128 14.16 8.07 8.75
C VAL A 128 13.69 6.70 9.21
N CYS A 129 12.52 6.64 9.80
CA CYS A 129 11.84 5.40 10.15
C CYS A 129 10.95 4.91 9.02
N SER A 130 10.60 3.63 9.02
CA SER A 130 9.62 3.09 8.09
C SER A 130 8.72 2.06 8.72
N VAL A 131 7.46 2.00 8.25
CA VAL A 131 6.49 0.96 8.57
C VAL A 131 5.96 0.38 7.27
N ARG A 132 6.02 -0.94 7.10
CA ARG A 132 5.50 -1.63 5.92
C ARG A 132 4.92 -3.00 6.24
N GLY A 133 4.10 -3.51 5.34
CA GLY A 133 3.68 -4.90 5.35
C GLY A 133 4.83 -5.86 5.02
N ASP A 134 4.69 -7.14 5.36
CA ASP A 134 5.63 -8.19 4.99
C ASP A 134 5.42 -8.61 3.53
N ASN A 135 5.90 -7.76 2.61
CA ASN A 135 5.73 -7.93 1.16
C ASN A 135 6.35 -9.24 0.65
N ALA A 136 7.55 -9.59 1.11
CA ALA A 136 8.24 -10.77 0.64
C ALA A 136 7.53 -12.06 1.10
N ARG A 137 7.09 -12.12 2.35
CA ARG A 137 6.32 -13.25 2.86
C ARG A 137 4.97 -13.36 2.17
N GLY A 138 4.26 -12.24 1.99
CA GLY A 138 2.97 -12.23 1.31
C GLY A 138 3.04 -12.76 -0.10
N ALA A 139 3.99 -12.27 -0.87
CA ALA A 139 4.19 -12.71 -2.24
C ALA A 139 4.62 -14.19 -2.32
N ARG A 140 5.47 -14.66 -1.39
CA ARG A 140 5.81 -16.10 -1.29
C ARG A 140 4.58 -16.94 -0.99
N SER A 141 3.72 -16.51 -0.05
CA SER A 141 2.48 -17.25 0.27
C SER A 141 1.54 -17.34 -0.93
N LEU A 142 1.47 -16.29 -1.77
CA LEU A 142 0.71 -16.31 -3.02
C LEU A 142 1.29 -17.30 -4.04
N ALA A 143 2.62 -17.36 -4.17
CA ALA A 143 3.29 -18.38 -5.02
C ALA A 143 2.97 -19.79 -4.55
N GLU A 144 3.11 -20.06 -3.26
CA GLU A 144 2.81 -21.35 -2.64
C GLU A 144 1.34 -21.74 -2.85
N HIS A 145 0.41 -20.80 -2.69
CA HIS A 145 -1.02 -21.01 -2.93
C HIS A 145 -1.31 -21.45 -4.38
N LEU A 146 -0.73 -20.74 -5.37
CA LEU A 146 -0.91 -21.09 -6.78
C LEU A 146 -0.28 -22.45 -7.10
N LEU A 147 0.90 -22.75 -6.59
CA LEU A 147 1.57 -24.06 -6.79
C LEU A 147 0.78 -25.21 -6.15
N GLN A 148 0.25 -25.02 -4.94
CA GLN A 148 -0.65 -26.00 -4.29
C GLN A 148 -1.94 -26.20 -5.09
N GLY A 149 -2.39 -25.17 -5.81
CA GLY A 149 -3.47 -25.25 -6.79
C GLY A 149 -3.12 -26.02 -8.08
N GLY A 150 -1.87 -26.44 -8.26
CA GLY A 150 -1.38 -27.16 -9.45
C GLY A 150 -1.11 -26.28 -10.66
N HIS A 151 -0.96 -24.95 -10.45
CA HIS A 151 -0.57 -24.05 -11.53
C HIS A 151 0.92 -24.18 -11.83
N CYS A 152 1.29 -24.21 -13.12
CA CYS A 152 2.66 -24.40 -13.58
C CYS A 152 3.15 -23.28 -14.50
N ARG A 153 2.26 -22.55 -15.14
CA ARG A 153 2.60 -21.45 -16.05
C ARG A 153 2.12 -20.12 -15.45
N ILE A 154 2.82 -19.71 -14.40
CA ILE A 154 2.44 -18.57 -13.60
C ILE A 154 3.12 -17.29 -14.12
N ALA A 155 2.32 -16.28 -14.49
CA ALA A 155 2.81 -14.97 -14.89
C ALA A 155 2.81 -13.99 -13.72
N PHE A 156 3.68 -12.99 -13.79
CA PHE A 156 3.73 -11.88 -12.85
C PHE A 156 3.55 -10.54 -13.59
N ILE A 157 2.63 -9.70 -13.11
CA ILE A 157 2.47 -8.33 -13.56
C ILE A 157 3.00 -7.42 -12.46
N ALA A 158 4.17 -6.85 -12.71
CA ALA A 158 4.91 -6.01 -11.78
C ALA A 158 4.27 -4.63 -11.60
N GLY A 159 4.45 -4.06 -10.41
CA GLY A 159 4.25 -2.64 -10.19
C GLY A 159 5.40 -1.81 -10.76
N ARG A 160 5.61 -0.59 -10.22
CA ARG A 160 6.73 0.26 -10.63
C ARG A 160 8.06 -0.40 -10.26
N GLU A 161 8.98 -0.48 -11.20
CA GLU A 161 10.23 -1.21 -11.05
C GLU A 161 11.19 -0.59 -10.02
N ASP A 162 11.07 0.70 -9.76
CA ASP A 162 11.84 1.43 -8.75
C ASP A 162 11.21 1.41 -7.34
N SER A 163 10.03 0.82 -7.20
CA SER A 163 9.32 0.75 -5.93
C SER A 163 9.86 -0.37 -5.04
N SER A 164 10.22 -0.03 -3.80
CA SER A 164 10.68 -1.02 -2.82
C SER A 164 9.65 -2.13 -2.58
N THR A 165 8.35 -1.79 -2.58
CA THR A 165 7.27 -2.78 -2.41
C THR A 165 7.19 -3.75 -3.59
N ASN A 166 7.32 -3.24 -4.83
CA ASN A 166 7.36 -4.12 -6.01
C ASN A 166 8.56 -5.06 -5.96
N LEU A 167 9.74 -4.53 -5.71
CA LEU A 167 10.97 -5.33 -5.62
C LEU A 167 10.88 -6.43 -4.54
N GLU A 168 10.30 -6.13 -3.39
CA GLU A 168 10.10 -7.10 -2.30
C GLU A 168 9.06 -8.17 -2.68
N ARG A 169 7.94 -7.76 -3.30
CA ARG A 169 6.89 -8.68 -3.78
C ARG A 169 7.43 -9.60 -4.85
N GLU A 170 8.09 -9.08 -5.86
CA GLU A 170 8.68 -9.86 -6.95
C GLU A 170 9.72 -10.86 -6.44
N ARG A 171 10.66 -10.42 -5.61
CA ARG A 171 11.67 -11.31 -5.01
C ARG A 171 11.04 -12.41 -4.16
N GLY A 172 10.06 -12.05 -3.33
CA GLY A 172 9.34 -13.02 -2.50
C GLY A 172 8.59 -14.05 -3.34
N PHE A 173 7.95 -13.62 -4.43
CA PHE A 173 7.22 -14.48 -5.34
C PHE A 173 8.15 -15.46 -6.08
N ILE A 174 9.22 -14.94 -6.69
CA ILE A 174 10.22 -15.75 -7.38
C ILE A 174 10.88 -16.74 -6.42
N HIS A 175 11.17 -16.31 -5.18
CA HIS A 175 11.70 -17.20 -4.15
C HIS A 175 10.71 -18.34 -3.81
N GLY A 176 9.40 -18.01 -3.69
CA GLY A 176 8.36 -19.02 -3.46
C GLY A 176 8.27 -20.05 -4.59
N LEU A 177 8.32 -19.59 -5.86
CA LEU A 177 8.35 -20.49 -7.01
C LEU A 177 9.61 -21.37 -7.03
N SER A 178 10.79 -20.77 -6.86
CA SER A 178 12.06 -21.48 -6.96
C SER A 178 12.26 -22.52 -5.86
N HIS A 179 11.71 -22.29 -4.66
CA HIS A 179 11.74 -23.26 -3.56
C HIS A 179 11.02 -24.58 -3.92
N HIS A 180 10.07 -24.53 -4.84
CA HIS A 180 9.35 -25.68 -5.37
C HIS A 180 9.84 -26.12 -6.76
N GLY A 181 11.05 -25.71 -7.17
CA GLY A 181 11.64 -26.08 -8.47
C GLY A 181 10.95 -25.43 -9.67
N GLN A 182 10.07 -24.43 -9.45
CA GLN A 182 9.35 -23.72 -10.51
C GLN A 182 10.03 -22.41 -10.84
N ARG A 183 9.78 -21.92 -12.07
CA ARG A 183 10.25 -20.62 -12.53
C ARG A 183 9.07 -19.77 -12.94
N LEU A 184 9.27 -18.46 -12.91
CA LEU A 184 8.30 -17.53 -13.47
C LEU A 184 8.16 -17.81 -14.96
N PHE A 185 6.91 -18.04 -15.41
CA PHE A 185 6.62 -18.37 -16.81
C PHE A 185 6.71 -17.13 -17.71
N ALA A 186 6.12 -16.00 -17.27
CA ALA A 186 6.15 -14.75 -17.99
C ALA A 186 6.11 -13.56 -17.02
N ARG A 187 6.63 -12.42 -17.45
CA ARG A 187 6.64 -11.16 -16.70
C ARG A 187 6.21 -10.00 -17.58
N ALA A 188 5.37 -9.14 -17.04
CA ALA A 188 5.01 -7.87 -17.65
C ALA A 188 5.02 -6.77 -16.58
N VAL A 189 4.92 -5.50 -16.98
CA VAL A 189 4.93 -4.33 -16.08
C VAL A 189 3.60 -3.60 -16.22
N GLY A 190 2.92 -3.37 -15.09
CA GLY A 190 1.66 -2.64 -15.01
C GLY A 190 1.75 -1.35 -14.20
N ASN A 191 2.94 -1.03 -13.62
CA ASN A 191 3.26 0.25 -12.96
C ASN A 191 2.27 0.72 -11.88
N TYR A 192 1.50 -0.19 -11.27
CA TYR A 192 0.36 0.11 -10.38
C TYR A 192 -0.76 0.91 -11.08
N ASP A 193 -0.84 0.85 -12.39
CA ASP A 193 -1.83 1.51 -13.22
C ASP A 193 -2.78 0.49 -13.85
N PRO A 194 -4.12 0.63 -13.71
CA PRO A 194 -5.10 -0.32 -14.25
C PRO A 194 -5.01 -0.47 -15.76
N SER A 195 -4.81 0.63 -16.48
CA SER A 195 -4.78 0.62 -17.94
C SER A 195 -3.54 -0.10 -18.46
N GLN A 196 -2.38 0.13 -17.82
CA GLN A 196 -1.14 -0.58 -18.14
C GLN A 196 -1.20 -2.05 -17.76
N ALA A 197 -1.86 -2.39 -16.64
CA ALA A 197 -2.10 -3.78 -16.26
C ALA A 197 -3.01 -4.50 -17.26
N ALA A 198 -4.04 -3.83 -17.78
CA ALA A 198 -4.89 -4.35 -18.87
C ALA A 198 -4.07 -4.59 -20.16
N CYS A 199 -3.22 -3.63 -20.54
CA CYS A 199 -2.29 -3.80 -21.69
C CYS A 199 -1.34 -4.99 -21.48
N ALA A 200 -0.78 -5.12 -20.27
CA ALA A 200 0.08 -6.24 -19.91
C ALA A 200 -0.66 -7.58 -19.99
N ALA A 201 -1.92 -7.64 -19.52
CA ALA A 201 -2.75 -8.84 -19.64
C ALA A 201 -3.00 -9.20 -21.11
N ARG A 202 -3.41 -8.26 -21.96
CA ARG A 202 -3.57 -8.50 -23.41
C ARG A 202 -2.30 -9.07 -24.02
N ALA A 203 -1.14 -8.49 -23.73
CA ALA A 203 0.13 -8.95 -24.27
C ALA A 203 0.49 -10.39 -23.81
N LEU A 204 0.22 -10.72 -22.54
CA LEU A 204 0.49 -12.05 -21.99
C LEU A 204 -0.42 -13.14 -22.58
N PHE A 205 -1.64 -12.81 -23.00
CA PHE A 205 -2.65 -13.75 -23.45
C PHE A 205 -2.95 -13.70 -24.95
N SER A 206 -2.36 -12.78 -25.73
CA SER A 206 -2.50 -12.70 -27.19
C SER A 206 -1.48 -13.54 -27.96
N GLY A 207 -0.54 -14.18 -27.28
CA GLY A 207 0.50 -14.99 -27.87
C GLY A 207 0.04 -16.39 -28.31
N ARG A 208 0.99 -17.15 -28.91
CA ARG A 208 0.77 -18.59 -29.21
C ARG A 208 0.85 -19.41 -27.91
N SER A 209 0.01 -20.47 -27.84
CA SER A 209 0.07 -21.46 -26.75
C SER A 209 1.50 -22.02 -26.57
N PRO A 210 1.97 -22.28 -25.32
CA PRO A 210 1.15 -22.30 -24.10
C PRO A 210 0.98 -20.92 -23.46
N LEU A 211 -0.25 -20.61 -22.98
CA LEU A 211 -0.58 -19.40 -22.25
C LEU A 211 -0.38 -19.58 -20.73
N PRO A 212 -0.27 -18.48 -19.96
CA PRO A 212 -0.30 -18.56 -18.50
C PRO A 212 -1.58 -19.25 -18.00
N ASP A 213 -1.48 -19.99 -16.90
CA ASP A 213 -2.62 -20.59 -16.21
C ASP A 213 -2.94 -19.91 -14.87
N ALA A 214 -2.06 -19.01 -14.44
CA ALA A 214 -2.31 -18.12 -13.32
C ALA A 214 -1.54 -16.81 -13.50
N VAL A 215 -2.07 -15.74 -12.90
CA VAL A 215 -1.44 -14.41 -12.86
C VAL A 215 -1.39 -13.91 -11.42
N PHE A 216 -0.21 -13.48 -10.99
CA PHE A 216 -0.06 -12.62 -9.82
C PHE A 216 0.14 -11.17 -10.29
N ALA A 217 -0.79 -10.28 -9.96
CA ALA A 217 -0.62 -8.84 -10.14
C ALA A 217 -0.15 -8.20 -8.82
N ALA A 218 0.87 -7.36 -8.88
CA ALA A 218 1.55 -6.82 -7.71
C ALA A 218 0.68 -5.86 -6.84
N SER A 219 -0.56 -5.57 -7.23
CA SER A 219 -1.60 -4.91 -6.43
C SER A 219 -2.99 -5.36 -6.84
N ASP A 220 -3.96 -5.23 -5.94
CA ASP A 220 -5.36 -5.57 -6.23
C ASP A 220 -5.93 -4.73 -7.36
N GLN A 221 -5.64 -3.42 -7.39
CA GLN A 221 -6.09 -2.54 -8.45
C GLN A 221 -5.68 -3.05 -9.84
N MET A 222 -4.45 -3.53 -10.01
CA MET A 222 -4.01 -4.17 -11.24
C MET A 222 -4.69 -5.53 -11.44
N ALA A 223 -4.86 -6.33 -10.38
CA ALA A 223 -5.52 -7.62 -10.47
C ALA A 223 -6.97 -7.51 -10.96
N LEU A 224 -7.72 -6.50 -10.49
CA LEU A 224 -9.08 -6.23 -10.94
C LEU A 224 -9.11 -5.89 -12.44
N ALA A 225 -8.22 -5.00 -12.90
CA ALA A 225 -8.11 -4.67 -14.31
C ALA A 225 -7.73 -5.87 -15.18
N VAL A 226 -6.84 -6.73 -14.69
CA VAL A 226 -6.49 -8.01 -15.35
C VAL A 226 -7.71 -8.92 -15.46
N MET A 227 -8.50 -9.07 -14.36
CA MET A 227 -9.70 -9.91 -14.37
C MET A 227 -10.73 -9.40 -15.36
N ASP A 228 -10.96 -8.09 -15.43
CA ASP A 228 -11.88 -7.48 -16.39
C ASP A 228 -11.41 -7.71 -17.83
N THR A 229 -10.12 -7.50 -18.12
CA THR A 229 -9.54 -7.78 -19.43
C THR A 229 -9.69 -9.25 -19.83
N LEU A 230 -9.38 -10.19 -18.92
CA LEU A 230 -9.53 -11.62 -19.19
C LEU A 230 -10.98 -11.98 -19.49
N ARG A 231 -11.94 -11.49 -18.71
CA ARG A 231 -13.35 -11.85 -18.80
C ARG A 231 -14.06 -11.20 -19.99
N PHE A 232 -13.90 -9.90 -20.14
CA PHE A 232 -14.75 -9.10 -21.04
C PHE A 232 -14.10 -8.83 -22.39
N GLU A 233 -12.77 -8.82 -22.49
CA GLU A 233 -12.08 -8.59 -23.76
C GLU A 233 -11.57 -9.90 -24.38
N LEU A 234 -11.03 -10.81 -23.56
CA LEU A 234 -10.40 -12.04 -24.06
C LEU A 234 -11.31 -13.28 -23.94
N GLY A 235 -12.47 -13.16 -23.31
CA GLY A 235 -13.42 -14.26 -23.16
C GLY A 235 -12.93 -15.41 -22.29
N LEU A 236 -11.91 -15.18 -21.44
CA LEU A 236 -11.35 -16.17 -20.55
C LEU A 236 -12.05 -16.15 -19.19
N ARG A 237 -12.36 -17.31 -18.66
CA ARG A 237 -13.01 -17.44 -17.35
C ARG A 237 -11.99 -17.38 -16.23
N VAL A 238 -12.32 -16.62 -15.20
CA VAL A 238 -11.56 -16.56 -13.96
C VAL A 238 -12.45 -17.16 -12.85
N PRO A 239 -12.04 -18.23 -12.22
CA PRO A 239 -10.70 -18.87 -12.23
C PRO A 239 -10.53 -20.05 -13.21
N GLU A 240 -11.57 -20.48 -13.95
CA GLU A 240 -11.60 -21.76 -14.67
C GLU A 240 -10.52 -21.89 -15.74
N ASP A 241 -10.22 -20.85 -16.48
CA ASP A 241 -9.19 -20.85 -17.50
C ASP A 241 -7.88 -20.27 -16.97
N VAL A 242 -7.98 -19.21 -16.13
CA VAL A 242 -6.84 -18.51 -15.54
C VAL A 242 -7.16 -18.10 -14.11
N SER A 243 -6.36 -18.53 -13.14
CA SER A 243 -6.44 -18.00 -11.77
C SER A 243 -5.75 -16.64 -11.66
N VAL A 244 -6.37 -15.71 -10.91
CA VAL A 244 -5.79 -14.38 -10.66
C VAL A 244 -5.66 -14.17 -9.16
N VAL A 245 -4.49 -13.69 -8.73
CA VAL A 245 -4.25 -13.29 -7.34
C VAL A 245 -3.67 -11.88 -7.28
N GLY A 246 -4.03 -11.15 -6.23
CA GLY A 246 -3.64 -9.78 -6.00
C GLY A 246 -2.84 -9.58 -4.71
N PHE A 247 -2.64 -8.32 -4.35
CA PHE A 247 -1.97 -7.90 -3.13
C PHE A 247 -2.61 -6.60 -2.65
N ASP A 248 -2.89 -6.46 -1.39
CA ASP A 248 -3.38 -5.34 -0.57
C ASP A 248 -4.66 -5.69 0.18
N ASP A 249 -5.55 -6.52 -0.36
CA ASP A 249 -6.90 -6.87 0.11
C ASP A 249 -7.78 -5.62 0.30
N VAL A 250 -7.87 -4.82 -0.78
CA VAL A 250 -8.76 -3.66 -0.82
C VAL A 250 -10.23 -4.07 -0.75
N PRO A 251 -11.17 -3.21 -0.31
CA PRO A 251 -12.59 -3.56 -0.19
C PRO A 251 -13.19 -4.20 -1.44
N GLN A 252 -12.79 -3.72 -2.62
CA GLN A 252 -13.27 -4.23 -3.92
C GLN A 252 -12.86 -5.69 -4.17
N ALA A 253 -11.77 -6.17 -3.57
CA ALA A 253 -11.34 -7.56 -3.69
C ALA A 253 -12.42 -8.55 -3.19
N SER A 254 -13.24 -8.14 -2.23
CA SER A 254 -14.33 -8.95 -1.68
C SER A 254 -15.66 -8.84 -2.44
N TRP A 255 -15.80 -7.93 -3.41
CA TRP A 255 -17.03 -7.78 -4.17
C TRP A 255 -17.36 -9.04 -4.95
N LEU A 256 -18.66 -9.34 -5.08
CA LEU A 256 -19.15 -10.56 -5.74
C LEU A 256 -18.61 -10.69 -7.17
N SER A 257 -18.44 -9.59 -7.88
CA SER A 257 -17.90 -9.56 -9.24
C SER A 257 -16.46 -10.02 -9.33
N TYR A 258 -15.67 -9.87 -8.27
CA TYR A 258 -14.25 -10.18 -8.29
C TYR A 258 -13.89 -11.38 -7.44
N GLN A 259 -14.27 -11.37 -6.16
CA GLN A 259 -13.89 -12.41 -5.20
C GLN A 259 -12.40 -12.76 -5.31
N LEU A 260 -11.57 -11.68 -5.29
CA LEU A 260 -10.15 -11.75 -5.55
C LEU A 260 -9.41 -12.38 -4.37
N THR A 261 -8.67 -13.45 -4.61
CA THR A 261 -7.67 -13.97 -3.69
C THR A 261 -6.53 -12.97 -3.58
N SER A 262 -6.28 -12.46 -2.39
CA SER A 262 -5.30 -11.40 -2.18
C SER A 262 -4.55 -11.57 -0.87
N TRP A 263 -3.33 -11.02 -0.81
CA TRP A 263 -2.63 -10.85 0.45
C TRP A 263 -3.06 -9.56 1.13
N GLN A 264 -3.69 -9.68 2.30
CA GLN A 264 -4.14 -8.53 3.09
C GLN A 264 -2.96 -7.81 3.73
N GLN A 265 -2.80 -6.54 3.42
CA GLN A 265 -1.94 -5.66 4.19
C GLN A 265 -2.67 -5.21 5.48
N PRO A 266 -2.01 -5.28 6.63
CA PRO A 266 -2.64 -4.95 7.91
C PRO A 266 -2.65 -3.43 8.14
N VAL A 267 -3.54 -2.69 7.46
CA VAL A 267 -3.57 -1.22 7.44
C VAL A 267 -3.64 -0.62 8.85
N ALA A 268 -4.60 -1.05 9.68
CA ALA A 268 -4.75 -0.49 11.02
C ALA A 268 -3.52 -0.67 11.93
N PRO A 269 -2.90 -1.86 12.05
CA PRO A 269 -1.64 -2.02 12.77
C PRO A 269 -0.48 -1.21 12.17
N MET A 270 -0.43 -1.06 10.85
CA MET A 270 0.61 -0.25 10.19
C MET A 270 0.42 1.24 10.50
N VAL A 271 -0.81 1.74 10.47
CA VAL A 271 -1.15 3.12 10.83
C VAL A 271 -0.77 3.40 12.29
N HIS A 272 -1.22 2.55 13.21
CA HIS A 272 -0.90 2.67 14.63
C HIS A 272 0.62 2.73 14.88
N ALA A 273 1.37 1.79 14.31
CA ALA A 273 2.83 1.76 14.42
C ALA A 273 3.51 3.02 13.82
N THR A 274 2.91 3.60 12.75
CA THR A 274 3.43 4.82 12.13
C THR A 274 3.24 6.03 13.03
N VAL A 275 2.07 6.15 13.65
CA VAL A 275 1.78 7.26 14.56
C VAL A 275 2.60 7.12 15.85
N ASP A 276 2.74 5.91 16.40
CA ASP A 276 3.62 5.66 17.54
C ASP A 276 5.08 6.04 17.27
N LEU A 277 5.59 5.72 16.08
CA LEU A 277 6.96 6.09 15.72
C LEU A 277 7.14 7.60 15.61
N ILE A 278 6.19 8.32 15.03
CA ILE A 278 6.24 9.78 14.93
C ILE A 278 6.21 10.39 16.34
N GLU A 279 5.29 9.96 17.20
CA GLU A 279 5.18 10.45 18.57
C GLU A 279 6.42 10.18 19.42
N SER A 280 6.97 8.96 19.34
CA SER A 280 8.21 8.62 20.05
C SER A 280 9.35 9.56 19.66
N GLN A 281 9.48 9.86 18.35
CA GLN A 281 10.51 10.78 17.87
C GLN A 281 10.26 12.23 18.31
N LEU A 282 9.00 12.65 18.43
CA LEU A 282 8.64 13.98 18.91
C LEU A 282 8.88 14.17 20.41
N HIS A 283 8.72 13.11 21.24
CA HIS A 283 8.88 13.18 22.68
C HIS A 283 10.31 12.88 23.13
N GLU A 284 10.95 11.89 22.53
CA GLU A 284 12.26 11.38 22.93
C GLU A 284 13.42 11.96 22.09
N GLY A 285 13.10 12.77 21.08
CA GLY A 285 14.04 13.26 20.07
C GLY A 285 14.24 12.25 18.94
N LEU A 286 15.07 12.63 17.96
CA LEU A 286 15.32 11.80 16.79
C LEU A 286 16.09 10.52 17.19
N LEU A 287 15.35 9.44 17.28
CA LEU A 287 15.84 8.11 17.63
C LEU A 287 16.67 7.48 16.50
N LYS A 288 17.30 6.35 16.81
CA LYS A 288 17.91 5.49 15.77
C LYS A 288 16.82 5.05 14.77
N PRO A 289 17.13 4.97 13.45
CA PRO A 289 16.15 4.56 12.46
C PRO A 289 15.58 3.17 12.77
N ARG A 290 14.28 3.05 12.70
CA ARG A 290 13.54 1.81 12.93
C ARG A 290 12.74 1.45 11.68
N ASN A 291 12.86 0.20 11.25
CA ASN A 291 12.10 -0.35 10.11
C ASN A 291 11.19 -1.44 10.64
N LEU A 292 9.91 -1.14 10.76
CA LEU A 292 8.90 -2.06 11.26
C LEU A 292 8.26 -2.81 10.10
N ILE A 293 8.16 -4.13 10.27
CA ILE A 293 7.46 -5.01 9.34
C ILE A 293 6.23 -5.57 10.05
N VAL A 294 5.05 -5.31 9.52
CA VAL A 294 3.79 -5.76 10.07
C VAL A 294 3.27 -6.95 9.27
N LYS A 295 2.91 -8.03 9.97
CA LYS A 295 2.48 -9.28 9.33
C LYS A 295 1.06 -9.17 8.79
N GLY A 296 0.87 -9.51 7.52
CA GLY A 296 -0.43 -9.67 6.88
C GLY A 296 -0.90 -11.12 6.87
N ARG A 297 -1.96 -11.37 6.10
CA ARG A 297 -2.52 -12.72 5.91
C ARG A 297 -3.01 -12.93 4.47
N LEU A 298 -3.06 -14.18 4.04
CA LEU A 298 -3.67 -14.56 2.77
C LEU A 298 -5.19 -14.66 2.92
N CYS A 299 -5.91 -13.97 2.05
CA CYS A 299 -7.37 -14.02 1.93
C CYS A 299 -7.73 -14.80 0.66
N VAL A 300 -8.02 -16.09 0.80
CA VAL A 300 -8.37 -16.96 -0.33
C VAL A 300 -9.84 -16.76 -0.69
N ARG A 301 -10.09 -16.50 -1.98
CA ARG A 301 -11.43 -16.33 -2.57
C ARG A 301 -11.52 -17.08 -3.91
N SER A 302 -12.60 -16.86 -4.67
CA SER A 302 -12.90 -17.65 -5.86
C SER A 302 -12.13 -17.28 -7.12
N SER A 303 -11.35 -16.19 -7.13
CA SER A 303 -10.53 -15.83 -8.31
C SER A 303 -9.35 -16.79 -8.56
N SER A 304 -9.07 -17.68 -7.61
CA SER A 304 -8.07 -18.73 -7.76
C SER A 304 -8.63 -20.07 -7.22
N MET A 305 -8.51 -21.12 -8.00
CA MET A 305 -8.97 -22.46 -7.65
C MET A 305 -7.92 -23.53 -7.97
N PRO A 306 -7.89 -24.66 -7.23
CA PRO A 306 -7.11 -25.81 -7.62
C PRO A 306 -7.54 -26.35 -9.00
N ARG A 307 -6.60 -26.63 -9.88
CA ARG A 307 -6.85 -27.16 -11.24
C ARG A 307 -7.62 -28.48 -11.24
N ALA A 308 -7.45 -29.32 -10.23
CA ALA A 308 -8.21 -30.55 -10.07
C ALA A 308 -9.74 -30.31 -9.96
N ARG A 309 -10.18 -29.17 -9.38
CA ARG A 309 -11.58 -28.78 -9.34
C ARG A 309 -12.07 -28.20 -10.68
N ILE A 310 -11.19 -27.55 -11.42
CA ILE A 310 -11.49 -26.97 -12.74
C ILE A 310 -11.87 -28.08 -13.74
N SER A 311 -11.11 -29.17 -13.79
CA SER A 311 -11.41 -30.31 -14.66
C SER A 311 -12.75 -31.00 -14.34
N ALA A 312 -13.13 -31.07 -13.06
CA ALA A 312 -14.39 -31.68 -12.63
C ALA A 312 -15.62 -30.83 -13.00
N VAL A 313 -15.53 -29.49 -12.96
CA VAL A 313 -16.62 -28.58 -13.36
C VAL A 313 -16.78 -28.53 -14.87
N SER A 314 -15.68 -28.54 -15.63
CA SER A 314 -15.71 -28.58 -17.09
C SER A 314 -16.32 -29.87 -17.65
N ASN A 315 -16.04 -31.02 -17.02
CA ASN A 315 -16.62 -32.29 -17.43
C ASN A 315 -18.13 -32.38 -17.12
N ARG A 316 -18.62 -31.83 -16.01
CA ARG A 316 -20.05 -31.82 -15.68
C ARG A 316 -20.87 -30.98 -16.66
N ARG A 317 -20.32 -29.91 -17.25
CA ARG A 317 -21.01 -29.10 -18.26
C ARG A 317 -20.99 -29.71 -19.65
N ARG A 318 -19.99 -30.56 -20.01
CA ARG A 318 -19.94 -31.28 -21.27
C ARG A 318 -20.89 -32.49 -21.29
N THR A 319 -21.16 -33.10 -20.14
CA THR A 319 -22.08 -34.24 -20.04
C THR A 319 -23.54 -33.81 -19.81
N GLY A 320 -23.84 -32.55 -19.40
CA GLY A 320 -25.19 -32.02 -19.24
C GLY A 320 -25.82 -31.47 -20.53
N ALA A 321 -25.07 -31.29 -21.62
CA ALA A 321 -25.56 -30.78 -22.90
C ALA A 321 -25.92 -31.88 -23.93
N ALA A 322 -26.01 -33.16 -23.50
CA ALA A 322 -26.32 -34.29 -24.35
C ALA A 322 -27.73 -34.91 -24.06
N TYR A 323 -28.56 -34.19 -23.30
CA TYR A 323 -29.97 -34.57 -23.08
C TYR A 323 -30.85 -33.31 -23.18
N GLU A 324 -31.12 -32.87 -24.41
CA GLU A 324 -32.34 -32.22 -24.85
C GLU A 324 -32.49 -32.40 -26.38
#